data_3a5cc0e5eab2811f8302e03277688fcb
#
_entry.id   3a5cc0e5eab2811f8302e03277688fcb
#
_cell.length_a   1.000
_cell.length_b   1.000
_cell.length_c   1.000
_cell.angle_alpha   90.00
_cell.angle_beta   90.00
_cell.angle_gamma   90.00
#
_symmetry.space_group_name_H-M   'P 1'
#
loop_
_entity.id
_entity.type
_entity.pdbx_description
1 polymer ?
#
loop_
_entity_poly.entity_id
_entity_poly.type
_entity_poly.pdbx_seq_one_letter_code
_entity_poly.pdbx_strand_id
1 'polypeptide(L)'
;FNANYGEVFILPEPDIVKETQLIPGVDGQKMSKSYNNTIPIFGKDKEIRKKIMSIITDNASVSDPKDKDTPLFHLYCLFADKSEKQMLSEKYDAPGLRYGDVKLELFEKIMDYFAPYRKERAMLQSKPDYIKDILSLGAKKAKCIALEVLDKVRSTVGLRRN
;
A
#
# COMPACT_ATOMS: atom_id res chain seq x y z
N PHE A 1 -23.60 -14.59 -11.91
CA PHE A 1 -24.81 -14.98 -11.17
C PHE A 1 -26.00 -14.12 -11.61
N ASN A 2 -25.89 -12.78 -11.52
CA ASN A 2 -27.00 -11.88 -11.87
C ASN A 2 -27.48 -12.05 -13.31
N ALA A 3 -26.59 -12.31 -14.26
CA ALA A 3 -26.94 -12.56 -15.66
C ALA A 3 -27.85 -13.77 -15.88
N ASN A 4 -27.79 -14.79 -14.98
CA ASN A 4 -28.54 -16.03 -15.14
C ASN A 4 -29.77 -16.12 -14.22
N TYR A 5 -29.72 -15.41 -13.08
CA TYR A 5 -30.70 -15.60 -11.99
C TYR A 5 -31.41 -14.29 -11.56
N GLY A 6 -31.16 -13.18 -12.27
CA GLY A 6 -31.69 -11.87 -11.92
C GLY A 6 -30.85 -11.13 -10.87
N GLU A 7 -31.24 -9.89 -10.55
CA GLU A 7 -30.47 -8.98 -9.68
C GLU A 7 -30.54 -9.39 -8.20
N VAL A 8 -29.63 -10.25 -7.79
CA VAL A 8 -29.48 -10.74 -6.41
C VAL A 8 -28.29 -10.07 -5.71
N PHE A 9 -27.16 -9.94 -6.41
CA PHE A 9 -25.98 -9.27 -5.90
C PHE A 9 -25.95 -7.80 -6.33
N ILE A 10 -25.61 -6.93 -5.40
CA ILE A 10 -25.21 -5.54 -5.71
C ILE A 10 -23.83 -5.61 -6.36
N LEU A 11 -23.72 -5.13 -7.59
CA LEU A 11 -22.43 -5.08 -8.29
C LEU A 11 -21.59 -3.94 -7.74
N PRO A 12 -20.35 -4.22 -7.29
CA PRO A 12 -19.47 -3.16 -6.80
C PRO A 12 -18.97 -2.29 -7.94
N GLU A 13 -18.88 -0.99 -7.71
CA GLU A 13 -18.21 -0.06 -8.60
C GLU A 13 -16.74 0.11 -8.17
N PRO A 14 -15.80 0.31 -9.13
CA PRO A 14 -14.41 0.55 -8.78
C PRO A 14 -14.23 1.94 -8.18
N ASP A 15 -13.58 2.01 -7.01
CA ASP A 15 -13.12 3.26 -6.38
C ASP A 15 -11.58 3.30 -6.44
N ILE A 16 -11.04 3.98 -7.46
CA ILE A 16 -9.62 3.99 -7.78
C ILE A 16 -9.04 5.38 -7.51
N VAL A 17 -8.19 5.48 -6.50
CA VAL A 17 -7.39 6.68 -6.24
C VAL A 17 -6.22 6.71 -7.22
N LYS A 18 -6.21 7.69 -8.12
CA LYS A 18 -5.23 7.77 -9.24
C LYS A 18 -3.78 7.74 -8.78
N GLU A 19 -3.46 8.42 -7.67
CA GLU A 19 -2.11 8.54 -7.13
C GLU A 19 -1.56 7.23 -6.57
N THR A 20 -2.44 6.30 -6.19
CA THR A 20 -2.07 5.04 -5.53
C THR A 20 -2.49 3.79 -6.30
N GLN A 21 -3.08 3.96 -7.49
CA GLN A 21 -3.56 2.82 -8.30
C GLN A 21 -2.45 1.84 -8.69
N LEU A 22 -1.22 2.35 -8.83
CA LEU A 22 -0.04 1.55 -9.13
C LEU A 22 1.15 2.09 -8.33
N ILE A 23 1.57 1.33 -7.32
CA ILE A 23 2.75 1.66 -6.51
C ILE A 23 3.92 0.84 -7.05
N PRO A 24 5.05 1.48 -7.45
CA PRO A 24 6.22 0.76 -7.92
C PRO A 24 6.93 0.04 -6.77
N GLY A 25 7.46 -1.14 -7.03
CA GLY A 25 8.38 -1.85 -6.15
C GLY A 25 9.80 -1.30 -6.27
N VAL A 26 10.72 -1.88 -5.50
CA VAL A 26 12.14 -1.48 -5.52
C VAL A 26 12.83 -1.76 -6.87
N ASP A 27 12.23 -2.60 -7.70
CA ASP A 27 12.68 -3.01 -9.05
C ASP A 27 11.97 -2.24 -10.18
N GLY A 28 11.12 -1.26 -9.85
CA GLY A 28 10.35 -0.48 -10.81
C GLY A 28 9.09 -1.16 -11.35
N GLN A 29 8.89 -2.45 -11.10
CA GLN A 29 7.66 -3.13 -11.45
C GLN A 29 6.56 -2.84 -10.42
N LYS A 30 5.31 -3.22 -10.70
CA LYS A 30 4.23 -3.13 -9.72
C LYS A 30 4.62 -3.84 -8.42
N MET A 31 4.50 -3.16 -7.29
CA MET A 31 4.81 -3.72 -5.98
C MET A 31 3.98 -4.97 -5.70
N SER A 32 4.64 -6.09 -5.42
CA SER A 32 4.00 -7.37 -5.14
C SER A 32 4.86 -8.25 -4.22
N LYS A 33 4.21 -8.97 -3.31
CA LYS A 33 4.91 -9.95 -2.45
C LYS A 33 5.56 -11.07 -3.27
N SER A 34 4.93 -11.51 -4.36
CA SER A 34 5.45 -12.56 -5.24
C SER A 34 6.71 -12.16 -5.97
N TYR A 35 6.95 -10.88 -6.20
CA TYR A 35 8.16 -10.38 -6.84
C TYR A 35 9.26 -10.01 -5.84
N ASN A 36 8.99 -10.15 -4.54
CA ASN A 36 9.93 -9.76 -3.47
C ASN A 36 10.45 -8.31 -3.60
N ASN A 37 9.66 -7.43 -4.21
CA ASN A 37 9.99 -6.03 -4.47
C ASN A 37 9.29 -5.04 -3.52
N THR A 38 8.68 -5.55 -2.44
CA THR A 38 7.94 -4.77 -1.45
C THR A 38 8.86 -4.10 -0.43
N ILE A 39 8.42 -2.94 0.09
CA ILE A 39 9.05 -2.28 1.23
C ILE A 39 8.23 -2.66 2.49
N PRO A 40 8.82 -3.35 3.48
CA PRO A 40 8.08 -3.80 4.67
C PRO A 40 7.84 -2.62 5.64
N ILE A 41 6.58 -2.28 5.88
CA ILE A 41 6.21 -1.15 6.77
C ILE A 41 6.53 -1.45 8.25
N PHE A 42 6.34 -2.70 8.67
CA PHE A 42 6.47 -3.15 10.06
C PHE A 42 7.71 -4.01 10.30
N GLY A 43 8.67 -4.01 9.38
CA GLY A 43 9.97 -4.67 9.52
C GLY A 43 10.89 -3.94 10.50
N LYS A 44 12.08 -4.50 10.73
CA LYS A 44 13.14 -3.80 11.46
C LYS A 44 13.66 -2.63 10.63
N ASP A 45 14.01 -1.53 11.27
CA ASP A 45 14.47 -0.30 10.59
C ASP A 45 15.63 -0.58 9.62
N LYS A 46 16.58 -1.43 10.02
CA LYS A 46 17.69 -1.87 9.17
C LYS A 46 17.22 -2.59 7.90
N GLU A 47 16.15 -3.38 7.97
CA GLU A 47 15.59 -4.12 6.84
C GLU A 47 14.87 -3.16 5.88
N ILE A 48 14.06 -2.24 6.44
CA ILE A 48 13.37 -1.20 5.66
C ILE A 48 14.38 -0.34 4.93
N ARG A 49 15.41 0.15 5.64
CA ARG A 49 16.49 0.94 5.06
C ARG A 49 17.21 0.19 3.94
N LYS A 50 17.55 -1.07 4.15
CA LYS A 50 18.20 -1.91 3.13
C LYS A 50 17.34 -2.03 1.87
N LYS A 51 16.01 -2.22 2.03
CA LYS A 51 15.08 -2.30 0.89
C LYS A 51 14.99 -0.95 0.15
N ILE A 52 14.89 0.16 0.84
CA ILE A 52 14.84 1.49 0.22
C ILE A 52 16.15 1.80 -0.51
N MET A 53 17.28 1.48 0.09
CA MET A 53 18.58 1.66 -0.55
C MET A 53 18.74 0.79 -1.81
N SER A 54 18.00 -0.32 -1.95
CA SER A 54 18.02 -1.19 -3.13
C SER A 54 17.08 -0.75 -4.26
N ILE A 55 16.34 0.36 -4.11
CA ILE A 55 15.52 0.91 -5.20
C ILE A 55 16.42 1.18 -6.41
N ILE A 56 16.01 0.67 -7.58
CA ILE A 56 16.77 0.89 -8.81
C ILE A 56 16.76 2.36 -9.21
N THR A 57 17.86 2.81 -9.76
CA THR A 57 18.03 4.14 -10.33
C THR A 57 18.79 4.01 -11.64
N ASP A 58 18.73 5.02 -12.48
CA ASP A 58 19.57 5.08 -13.67
C ASP A 58 21.07 5.30 -13.32
N ASN A 59 21.90 5.37 -14.35
CA ASN A 59 23.34 5.61 -14.26
C ASN A 59 23.70 7.10 -14.50
N ALA A 60 22.74 8.03 -14.37
CA ALA A 60 23.00 9.45 -14.60
C ALA A 60 24.05 9.98 -13.62
N SER A 61 25.03 10.73 -14.14
CA SER A 61 26.08 11.36 -13.34
C SER A 61 25.50 12.39 -12.36
N VAL A 62 26.17 12.63 -11.24
CA VAL A 62 25.75 13.66 -10.27
C VAL A 62 25.60 15.05 -10.92
N SER A 63 26.35 15.31 -11.98
CA SER A 63 26.28 16.57 -12.75
C SER A 63 25.06 16.68 -13.67
N ASP A 64 24.38 15.57 -13.95
CA ASP A 64 23.31 15.54 -14.94
C ASP A 64 21.93 15.63 -14.27
N PRO A 65 20.93 16.24 -14.92
CA PRO A 65 19.53 16.15 -14.50
C PRO A 65 19.09 14.70 -14.40
N LYS A 66 18.12 14.44 -13.52
CA LYS A 66 17.60 13.10 -13.25
C LYS A 66 16.23 12.88 -13.87
N ASP A 67 15.98 11.64 -14.28
CA ASP A 67 14.65 11.25 -14.74
C ASP A 67 13.67 11.19 -13.55
N LYS A 68 12.52 11.84 -13.71
CA LYS A 68 11.42 11.82 -12.73
C LYS A 68 10.50 10.61 -12.90
N ASP A 69 10.55 9.93 -14.04
CA ASP A 69 9.80 8.69 -14.24
C ASP A 69 10.56 7.49 -13.68
N THR A 70 10.90 7.57 -12.39
CA THR A 70 11.65 6.54 -11.68
C THR A 70 10.90 6.06 -10.44
N PRO A 71 11.09 4.79 -10.03
CA PRO A 71 10.47 4.26 -8.81
C PRO A 71 10.78 5.09 -7.58
N LEU A 72 12.00 5.64 -7.49
CA LEU A 72 12.43 6.45 -6.36
C LEU A 72 11.63 7.77 -6.27
N PHE A 73 11.47 8.46 -7.39
CA PHE A 73 10.70 9.71 -7.44
C PHE A 73 9.23 9.47 -7.10
N HIS A 74 8.62 8.46 -7.73
CA HIS A 74 7.23 8.12 -7.48
C HIS A 74 6.97 7.72 -6.02
N LEU A 75 7.83 6.87 -5.43
CA LEU A 75 7.71 6.47 -4.03
C LEU A 75 7.87 7.66 -3.07
N TYR A 76 8.82 8.56 -3.34
CA TYR A 76 9.00 9.76 -2.53
C TYR A 76 7.75 10.64 -2.56
N CYS A 77 7.15 10.84 -3.74
CA CYS A 77 5.95 11.64 -3.92
C CYS A 77 4.72 11.11 -3.16
N LEU A 78 4.67 9.82 -2.77
CA LEU A 78 3.59 9.30 -1.95
C LEU A 78 3.61 9.84 -0.50
N PHE A 79 4.78 10.21 0.00
CA PHE A 79 4.99 10.68 1.37
C PHE A 79 5.33 12.17 1.47
N ALA A 80 5.30 12.89 0.35
CA ALA A 80 5.66 14.29 0.26
C ALA A 80 4.43 15.17 0.06
N ASP A 81 4.41 16.34 0.68
CA ASP A 81 3.43 17.38 0.40
C ASP A 81 3.71 18.09 -0.94
N LYS A 82 2.86 19.07 -1.30
CA LYS A 82 3.00 19.80 -2.58
C LYS A 82 4.32 20.56 -2.68
N SER A 83 4.75 21.19 -1.59
CA SER A 83 6.00 21.96 -1.54
C SER A 83 7.21 21.05 -1.68
N GLU A 84 7.21 19.93 -0.96
CA GLU A 84 8.28 18.94 -1.01
C GLU A 84 8.39 18.27 -2.38
N LYS A 85 7.26 17.98 -3.04
CA LYS A 85 7.24 17.47 -4.42
C LYS A 85 7.86 18.46 -5.38
N GLN A 86 7.54 19.74 -5.23
CA GLN A 86 8.10 20.80 -6.06
C GLN A 86 9.62 20.90 -5.85
N MET A 87 10.07 20.95 -4.59
CA MET A 87 11.49 21.02 -4.26
C MET A 87 12.27 19.80 -4.78
N LEU A 88 11.71 18.59 -4.64
CA LEU A 88 12.33 17.40 -5.22
C LEU A 88 12.41 17.49 -6.74
N SER A 89 11.33 17.93 -7.39
CA SER A 89 11.30 18.12 -8.85
C SER A 89 12.40 19.07 -9.32
N GLU A 90 12.59 20.19 -8.63
CA GLU A 90 13.65 21.17 -8.92
C GLU A 90 15.05 20.58 -8.68
N LYS A 91 15.24 19.82 -7.60
CA LYS A 91 16.49 19.10 -7.34
C LYS A 91 16.82 18.09 -8.46
N TYR A 92 15.79 17.41 -9.03
CA TYR A 92 15.98 16.47 -10.13
C TYR A 92 16.39 17.14 -11.44
N ASP A 93 15.91 18.36 -11.69
CA ASP A 93 16.27 19.16 -12.87
C ASP A 93 17.67 19.80 -12.75
N ALA A 94 18.16 19.97 -11.52
CA ALA A 94 19.44 20.63 -11.25
C ALA A 94 20.60 19.63 -11.12
N PRO A 95 21.84 20.02 -11.44
CA PRO A 95 23.01 19.21 -11.14
C PRO A 95 23.23 19.10 -9.61
N GLY A 96 23.92 18.05 -9.18
CA GLY A 96 24.33 17.86 -7.78
C GLY A 96 23.50 16.83 -7.01
N LEU A 97 22.38 16.34 -7.53
CA LEU A 97 21.55 15.37 -6.84
C LEU A 97 22.23 14.00 -6.76
N ARG A 98 22.28 13.46 -5.54
CA ARG A 98 22.70 12.08 -5.27
C ARG A 98 21.49 11.23 -4.93
N TYR A 99 21.25 10.16 -5.66
CA TYR A 99 20.15 9.23 -5.37
C TYR A 99 20.21 8.63 -3.96
N GLY A 100 21.41 8.45 -3.40
CA GLY A 100 21.60 7.97 -2.03
C GLY A 100 20.95 8.88 -0.99
N ASP A 101 21.06 10.21 -1.17
CA ASP A 101 20.49 11.19 -0.25
C ASP A 101 18.94 11.18 -0.34
N VAL A 102 18.39 11.10 -1.56
CA VAL A 102 16.94 10.98 -1.76
C VAL A 102 16.38 9.69 -1.16
N LYS A 103 17.12 8.57 -1.25
CA LYS A 103 16.74 7.30 -0.62
C LYS A 103 16.73 7.40 0.91
N LEU A 104 17.67 8.14 1.50
CA LEU A 104 17.69 8.39 2.93
C LEU A 104 16.52 9.28 3.36
N GLU A 105 16.28 10.37 2.65
CA GLU A 105 15.10 11.24 2.90
C GLU A 105 13.80 10.43 2.79
N LEU A 106 13.65 9.56 1.79
CA LEU A 106 12.50 8.66 1.64
C LEU A 106 12.37 7.71 2.82
N PHE A 107 13.49 7.15 3.29
CA PHE A 107 13.46 6.28 4.47
C PHE A 107 12.94 7.02 5.70
N GLU A 108 13.43 8.23 5.97
CA GLU A 108 12.99 9.05 7.09
C GLU A 108 11.49 9.37 6.99
N LYS A 109 11.02 9.82 5.82
CA LYS A 109 9.60 10.08 5.58
C LYS A 109 8.71 8.85 5.82
N ILE A 110 9.11 7.69 5.34
CA ILE A 110 8.38 6.43 5.58
C ILE A 110 8.35 6.09 7.07
N MET A 111 9.48 6.24 7.75
CA MET A 111 9.56 5.94 9.19
C MET A 111 8.68 6.88 10.01
N ASP A 112 8.70 8.17 9.71
CA ASP A 112 7.89 9.19 10.40
C ASP A 112 6.39 8.99 10.11
N TYR A 113 6.02 8.78 8.85
CA TYR A 113 4.63 8.55 8.46
C TYR A 113 4.03 7.32 9.16
N PHE A 114 4.79 6.23 9.25
CA PHE A 114 4.31 4.99 9.87
C PHE A 114 4.62 4.88 11.36
N ALA A 115 5.30 5.83 11.99
CA ALA A 115 5.63 5.79 13.41
C ALA A 115 4.41 5.52 14.33
N PRO A 116 3.28 6.24 14.21
CA PRO A 116 2.11 5.98 15.06
C PRO A 116 1.53 4.57 14.83
N TYR A 117 1.47 4.10 13.59
CA TYR A 117 0.96 2.76 13.27
C TYR A 117 1.90 1.64 13.77
N ARG A 118 3.20 1.86 13.73
CA ARG A 118 4.21 0.93 14.26
C ARG A 118 4.09 0.81 15.79
N LYS A 119 3.88 1.93 16.47
CA LYS A 119 3.62 1.98 17.92
C LYS A 119 2.33 1.24 18.27
N GLU A 120 1.25 1.50 17.52
CA GLU A 120 -0.04 0.85 17.72
C GLU A 120 0.07 -0.66 17.52
N ARG A 121 0.74 -1.11 16.45
CA ARG A 121 1.00 -2.53 16.21
C ARG A 121 1.74 -3.18 17.38
N ALA A 122 2.78 -2.56 17.91
CA ALA A 122 3.54 -3.09 19.05
C ALA A 122 2.66 -3.23 20.29
N MET A 123 1.79 -2.25 20.56
CA MET A 123 0.83 -2.31 21.65
C MET A 123 -0.20 -3.44 21.43
N LEU A 124 -0.74 -3.60 20.24
CA LEU A 124 -1.71 -4.65 19.92
C LEU A 124 -1.08 -6.04 20.02
N GLN A 125 0.17 -6.20 19.62
CA GLN A 125 0.88 -7.49 19.73
C GLN A 125 1.02 -7.96 21.20
N SER A 126 0.99 -7.05 22.16
CA SER A 126 0.97 -7.40 23.59
C SER A 126 -0.40 -7.77 24.15
N LYS A 127 -1.47 -7.65 23.33
CA LYS A 127 -2.88 -7.87 23.74
C LYS A 127 -3.60 -8.88 22.85
N PRO A 128 -3.17 -10.14 22.78
CA PRO A 128 -3.72 -11.12 21.85
C PRO A 128 -5.20 -11.41 22.09
N ASP A 129 -5.66 -11.39 23.33
CA ASP A 129 -7.07 -11.67 23.65
C ASP A 129 -7.98 -10.52 23.18
N TYR A 130 -7.56 -9.27 23.35
CA TYR A 130 -8.26 -8.13 22.79
C TYR A 130 -8.43 -8.25 21.26
N ILE A 131 -7.37 -8.68 20.55
CA ILE A 131 -7.45 -8.90 19.11
C ILE A 131 -8.47 -9.99 18.77
N LYS A 132 -8.48 -11.11 19.50
CA LYS A 132 -9.46 -12.21 19.31
C LYS A 132 -10.89 -11.72 19.51
N ASP A 133 -11.14 -10.91 20.52
CA ASP A 133 -12.47 -10.36 20.80
C ASP A 133 -12.96 -9.45 19.67
N ILE A 134 -12.10 -8.55 19.19
CA ILE A 134 -12.41 -7.68 18.05
C ILE A 134 -12.69 -8.50 16.78
N LEU A 135 -11.87 -9.51 16.49
CA LEU A 135 -12.08 -10.39 15.34
C LEU A 135 -13.37 -11.19 15.46
N SER A 136 -13.68 -11.72 16.66
CA SER A 136 -14.92 -12.46 16.92
C SER A 136 -16.15 -11.57 16.74
N LEU A 137 -16.11 -10.34 17.27
CA LEU A 137 -17.19 -9.37 17.09
C LEU A 137 -17.36 -8.98 15.62
N GLY A 138 -16.26 -8.73 14.92
CA GLY A 138 -16.26 -8.43 13.49
C GLY A 138 -16.85 -9.59 12.66
N ALA A 139 -16.45 -10.82 12.96
CA ALA A 139 -16.97 -12.02 12.31
C ALA A 139 -18.50 -12.19 12.51
N LYS A 140 -19.00 -11.90 13.72
CA LYS A 140 -20.46 -11.92 13.99
C LYS A 140 -21.20 -10.90 13.15
N LYS A 141 -20.70 -9.66 13.07
CA LYS A 141 -21.32 -8.60 12.26
C LYS A 141 -21.32 -8.95 10.77
N ALA A 142 -20.16 -9.39 10.25
CA ALA A 142 -20.04 -9.79 8.85
C ALA A 142 -20.95 -10.99 8.51
N LYS A 143 -21.06 -11.96 9.42
CA LYS A 143 -21.93 -13.14 9.26
C LYS A 143 -23.41 -12.75 9.15
N CYS A 144 -23.89 -11.80 9.94
CA CYS A 144 -25.28 -11.34 9.85
C CYS A 144 -25.59 -10.82 8.43
N ILE A 145 -24.75 -9.91 7.90
CA ILE A 145 -24.92 -9.35 6.57
C ILE A 145 -24.80 -10.44 5.48
N ALA A 146 -23.80 -11.31 5.61
CA ALA A 146 -23.56 -12.36 4.65
C ALA A 146 -24.71 -13.39 4.58
N LEU A 147 -25.32 -13.74 5.73
CA LEU A 147 -26.43 -14.69 5.77
C LEU A 147 -27.68 -14.17 5.03
N GLU A 148 -27.99 -12.90 5.14
CA GLU A 148 -29.11 -12.30 4.40
C GLU A 148 -28.96 -12.44 2.89
N VAL A 149 -27.77 -12.16 2.38
CA VAL A 149 -27.46 -12.31 0.96
C VAL A 149 -27.42 -13.79 0.56
N LEU A 150 -26.81 -14.63 1.40
CA LEU A 150 -26.71 -16.06 1.13
C LEU A 150 -28.08 -16.74 1.06
N ASP A 151 -29.03 -16.34 1.91
CA ASP A 151 -30.39 -16.90 1.90
C ASP A 151 -31.15 -16.47 0.65
N LYS A 152 -30.97 -15.24 0.16
CA LYS A 152 -31.49 -14.81 -1.16
C LYS A 152 -30.89 -15.67 -2.28
N VAL A 153 -29.57 -15.84 -2.30
CA VAL A 153 -28.87 -16.65 -3.30
C VAL A 153 -29.39 -18.09 -3.30
N ARG A 154 -29.47 -18.73 -2.14
CA ARG A 154 -29.96 -20.11 -1.99
C ARG A 154 -31.42 -20.26 -2.47
N SER A 155 -32.27 -19.31 -2.10
CA SER A 155 -33.66 -19.31 -2.58
C SER A 155 -33.76 -19.20 -4.08
N THR A 156 -32.95 -18.34 -4.68
CA THR A 156 -32.95 -18.09 -6.14
C THR A 156 -32.52 -19.33 -6.93
N VAL A 157 -31.57 -20.11 -6.42
CA VAL A 157 -31.10 -21.36 -7.08
C VAL A 157 -31.86 -22.62 -6.60
N GLY A 158 -32.94 -22.48 -5.83
CA GLY A 158 -33.75 -23.60 -5.38
C GLY A 158 -33.16 -24.40 -4.20
N LEU A 159 -32.08 -23.91 -3.57
CA LEU A 159 -31.45 -24.55 -2.42
C LEU A 159 -32.02 -23.99 -1.10
N ARG A 160 -33.32 -24.07 -0.88
CA ARG A 160 -33.91 -23.77 0.46
C ARG A 160 -33.49 -24.86 1.46
N ARG A 161 -32.86 -24.47 2.57
CA ARG A 161 -32.89 -25.30 3.77
C ARG A 161 -34.28 -25.13 4.41
N ASN A 162 -35.04 -26.22 4.48
CA ASN A 162 -36.21 -26.32 5.37
C ASN A 162 -35.75 -26.16 6.83
#